data_0987b2324252ee33aa31923a5357c643
#
_entry.id   0987b2324252ee33aa31923a5357c643
#
_cell.length_a   1.000
_cell.length_b   1.000
_cell.length_c   1.000
_cell.angle_alpha   90.00
_cell.angle_beta   90.00
_cell.angle_gamma   90.00
#
_symmetry.space_group_name_H-M   'P 1'
#
loop_
_entity.id
_entity.type
_entity.pdbx_description
1 polymer ?
#
loop_
_entity_poly.entity_id
_entity_poly.type
_entity_poly.pdbx_seq_one_letter_code
_entity_poly.pdbx_strand_id
1 'polypeptide(L)'
;MTEPAKRGRGPGRPRDEQNTERRRRELIEAAYRVFTTKGYAAASTADIAAEVGIGYGTFYRYFDSKRAILDDVVDYGLDRLLTEIAGDVFEPAALDHEITVDELIRTWSGAVERMCHIAESDPALMQAMLFELPGIDDELNTRILGLGGILAATVDRFLSRAVDSGVIRDDVNTGDVGWMLLALTIPPVMRTLQGGGETDRRRYIDTAVAVLTPGLRSLEANS
;
A
#
# COMPACT_ATOMS: atom_id res chain seq x y z
N MET A 1 -44.75 14.56 -51.99
CA MET A 1 -43.31 14.63 -51.69
C MET A 1 -43.20 14.69 -50.20
N THR A 2 -42.88 13.57 -49.58
CA THR A 2 -42.81 13.38 -48.13
C THR A 2 -41.32 13.23 -47.76
N GLU A 3 -40.80 14.16 -46.96
CA GLU A 3 -39.41 14.25 -46.52
C GLU A 3 -39.12 13.12 -45.50
N PRO A 4 -37.98 12.40 -45.57
CA PRO A 4 -37.67 11.33 -44.60
C PRO A 4 -37.11 11.93 -43.31
N ALA A 5 -37.72 11.55 -42.17
CA ALA A 5 -37.30 11.93 -40.82
C ALA A 5 -35.87 11.50 -40.51
N LYS A 6 -35.05 12.44 -40.04
CA LYS A 6 -33.70 12.21 -39.43
C LYS A 6 -33.83 11.33 -38.20
N ARG A 7 -33.29 10.13 -38.27
CA ARG A 7 -33.11 9.24 -37.09
C ARG A 7 -32.08 9.88 -36.15
N GLY A 8 -32.55 10.32 -34.99
CA GLY A 8 -31.70 10.77 -33.89
C GLY A 8 -30.75 9.66 -33.45
N ARG A 9 -29.45 10.00 -33.31
CA ARG A 9 -28.48 9.16 -32.61
C ARG A 9 -28.91 9.07 -31.14
N GLY A 10 -29.30 7.90 -30.69
CA GLY A 10 -29.60 7.61 -29.31
C GLY A 10 -28.36 7.75 -28.41
N PRO A 11 -28.53 7.91 -27.07
CA PRO A 11 -27.42 8.08 -26.14
C PRO A 11 -26.48 6.87 -26.19
N GLY A 12 -25.18 7.16 -26.20
CA GLY A 12 -24.09 6.19 -26.32
C GLY A 12 -24.22 5.06 -25.30
N ARG A 13 -23.99 3.89 -25.78
CA ARG A 13 -24.29 2.57 -25.18
C ARG A 13 -23.48 2.32 -23.89
N PRO A 14 -24.08 1.84 -22.78
CA PRO A 14 -23.35 1.41 -21.56
C PRO A 14 -22.23 0.39 -21.81
N ARG A 15 -22.29 -0.32 -22.92
CA ARG A 15 -21.30 -1.31 -23.38
C ARG A 15 -19.96 -0.71 -23.79
N ASP A 16 -19.93 0.53 -24.22
CA ASP A 16 -18.69 1.20 -24.65
C ASP A 16 -17.88 1.70 -23.46
N GLU A 17 -18.55 2.19 -22.41
CA GLU A 17 -17.88 2.64 -21.17
C GLU A 17 -17.28 1.44 -20.41
N GLN A 18 -17.99 0.33 -20.29
CA GLN A 18 -17.49 -0.89 -19.65
C GLN A 18 -16.29 -1.49 -20.40
N ASN A 19 -16.28 -1.44 -21.73
CA ASN A 19 -15.15 -1.91 -22.53
C ASN A 19 -13.94 -0.96 -22.39
N THR A 20 -14.18 0.34 -22.29
CA THR A 20 -13.12 1.35 -22.09
C THR A 20 -12.47 1.17 -20.72
N GLU A 21 -13.27 1.02 -19.68
CA GLU A 21 -12.77 0.81 -18.31
C GLU A 21 -12.01 -0.52 -18.16
N ARG A 22 -12.53 -1.59 -18.74
CA ARG A 22 -11.83 -2.90 -18.77
C ARG A 22 -10.46 -2.76 -19.46
N ARG A 23 -10.40 -2.08 -20.60
CA ARG A 23 -9.15 -1.89 -21.35
C ARG A 23 -8.17 -0.98 -20.59
N ARG A 24 -8.67 0.03 -19.91
CA ARG A 24 -7.86 0.88 -19.05
C ARG A 24 -7.21 0.06 -17.92
N ARG A 25 -7.95 -0.81 -17.27
CA ARG A 25 -7.45 -1.72 -16.22
C ARG A 25 -6.40 -2.70 -16.76
N GLU A 26 -6.65 -3.33 -17.92
CA GLU A 26 -5.67 -4.20 -18.58
C GLU A 26 -4.34 -3.48 -18.86
N LEU A 27 -4.40 -2.19 -19.23
CA LEU A 27 -3.21 -1.36 -19.44
C LEU A 27 -2.49 -1.04 -18.12
N ILE A 28 -3.21 -0.75 -17.05
CA ILE A 28 -2.63 -0.49 -15.72
C ILE A 28 -1.92 -1.75 -15.21
N GLU A 29 -2.54 -2.92 -15.30
CA GLU A 29 -1.94 -4.20 -14.90
C GLU A 29 -0.70 -4.54 -15.75
N ALA A 30 -0.73 -4.27 -17.05
CA ALA A 30 0.41 -4.46 -17.94
C ALA A 30 1.56 -3.47 -17.60
N ALA A 31 1.22 -2.20 -17.36
CA ALA A 31 2.19 -1.20 -16.94
C ALA A 31 2.83 -1.57 -15.61
N TYR A 32 2.05 -2.05 -14.65
CA TYR A 32 2.56 -2.60 -13.38
C TYR A 32 3.61 -3.70 -13.64
N ARG A 33 3.29 -4.72 -14.45
CA ARG A 33 4.25 -5.79 -14.80
C ARG A 33 5.49 -5.28 -15.50
N VAL A 34 5.34 -4.36 -16.44
CA VAL A 34 6.46 -3.76 -17.18
C VAL A 34 7.37 -2.94 -16.26
N PHE A 35 6.77 -2.12 -15.38
CA PHE A 35 7.54 -1.27 -14.45
C PHE A 35 8.25 -2.10 -13.38
N THR A 36 7.61 -3.13 -12.83
CA THR A 36 8.24 -4.01 -11.84
C THR A 36 9.31 -4.92 -12.43
N THR A 37 9.24 -5.23 -13.75
CA THR A 37 10.23 -6.11 -14.42
C THR A 37 11.43 -5.34 -14.97
N LYS A 38 11.20 -4.17 -15.59
CA LYS A 38 12.24 -3.38 -16.28
C LYS A 38 12.71 -2.17 -15.48
N GLY A 39 11.99 -1.77 -14.42
CA GLY A 39 12.11 -0.47 -13.77
C GLY A 39 11.39 0.64 -14.55
N TYR A 40 10.89 1.65 -13.85
CA TYR A 40 10.18 2.76 -14.49
C TYR A 40 11.04 3.50 -15.53
N ALA A 41 12.30 3.77 -15.22
CA ALA A 41 13.17 4.55 -16.11
C ALA A 41 13.36 3.89 -17.48
N ALA A 42 13.60 2.57 -17.53
CA ALA A 42 13.87 1.81 -18.74
C ALA A 42 12.60 1.41 -19.52
N ALA A 43 11.45 1.40 -18.88
CA ALA A 43 10.18 1.03 -19.50
C ALA A 43 9.69 2.11 -20.48
N SER A 44 9.00 1.67 -21.56
CA SER A 44 8.37 2.54 -22.54
C SER A 44 6.88 2.27 -22.69
N THR A 45 6.12 3.24 -23.21
CA THR A 45 4.70 3.04 -23.56
C THR A 45 4.50 1.98 -24.64
N ALA A 46 5.52 1.75 -25.48
CA ALA A 46 5.51 0.68 -26.47
C ALA A 46 5.61 -0.71 -25.81
N ASP A 47 6.42 -0.86 -24.76
CA ASP A 47 6.48 -2.10 -23.97
C ASP A 47 5.13 -2.43 -23.35
N ILE A 48 4.45 -1.43 -22.77
CA ILE A 48 3.12 -1.59 -22.18
C ILE A 48 2.09 -2.00 -23.22
N ALA A 49 2.08 -1.33 -24.38
CA ALA A 49 1.17 -1.65 -25.48
C ALA A 49 1.41 -3.08 -26.01
N ALA A 50 2.66 -3.50 -26.13
CA ALA A 50 3.03 -4.84 -26.56
C ALA A 50 2.58 -5.91 -25.56
N GLU A 51 2.70 -5.65 -24.26
CA GLU A 51 2.27 -6.55 -23.18
C GLU A 51 0.76 -6.87 -23.24
N VAL A 52 -0.06 -5.89 -23.66
CA VAL A 52 -1.52 -6.05 -23.84
C VAL A 52 -1.90 -6.55 -25.23
N GLY A 53 -0.93 -6.59 -26.16
CA GLY A 53 -1.17 -6.97 -27.55
C GLY A 53 -1.94 -5.93 -28.36
N ILE A 54 -1.75 -4.62 -28.06
CA ILE A 54 -2.38 -3.51 -28.78
C ILE A 54 -1.35 -2.69 -29.58
N GLY A 55 -1.83 -1.97 -30.56
CA GLY A 55 -1.00 -1.01 -31.29
C GLY A 55 -0.60 0.19 -30.43
N TYR A 56 0.63 0.68 -30.60
CA TYR A 56 1.18 1.84 -29.90
C TYR A 56 0.24 3.04 -29.85
N GLY A 57 -0.42 3.38 -30.98
CA GLY A 57 -1.40 4.47 -31.04
C GLY A 57 -2.66 4.24 -30.19
N THR A 58 -2.97 2.97 -29.86
CA THR A 58 -4.11 2.65 -29.02
C THR A 58 -3.87 3.00 -27.57
N PHE A 59 -2.63 2.92 -27.07
CA PHE A 59 -2.25 3.35 -25.73
C PHE A 59 -2.65 4.81 -25.47
N TYR A 60 -2.34 5.69 -26.40
CA TYR A 60 -2.61 7.14 -26.28
C TYR A 60 -4.10 7.54 -26.32
N ARG A 61 -4.99 6.59 -26.56
CA ARG A 61 -6.45 6.78 -26.36
C ARG A 61 -6.87 6.70 -24.90
N TYR A 62 -6.03 6.14 -24.05
CA TYR A 62 -6.31 5.87 -22.63
C TYR A 62 -5.43 6.69 -21.71
N PHE A 63 -4.18 6.92 -22.08
CA PHE A 63 -3.18 7.64 -21.27
C PHE A 63 -2.31 8.52 -22.13
N ASP A 64 -2.17 9.79 -21.74
CA ASP A 64 -1.42 10.80 -22.50
C ASP A 64 0.11 10.56 -22.46
N SER A 65 0.60 9.86 -21.47
CA SER A 65 2.04 9.61 -21.27
C SER A 65 2.33 8.41 -20.38
N LYS A 66 3.61 8.00 -20.32
CA LYS A 66 4.10 7.04 -19.34
C LYS A 66 3.91 7.53 -17.91
N ARG A 67 4.06 8.84 -17.66
CA ARG A 67 3.84 9.44 -16.34
C ARG A 67 2.36 9.42 -15.95
N ALA A 68 1.44 9.64 -16.89
CA ALA A 68 0.01 9.61 -16.63
C ALA A 68 -0.50 8.24 -16.19
N ILE A 69 0.00 7.15 -16.79
CA ILE A 69 -0.37 5.80 -16.34
C ILE A 69 0.31 5.42 -15.03
N LEU A 70 1.45 6.02 -14.68
CA LEU A 70 2.17 5.69 -13.44
C LEU A 70 1.33 5.97 -12.19
N ASP A 71 0.54 7.05 -12.18
CA ASP A 71 -0.33 7.37 -11.04
C ASP A 71 -1.34 6.26 -10.77
N ASP A 72 -1.99 5.76 -11.82
CA ASP A 72 -2.92 4.63 -11.71
C ASP A 72 -2.21 3.32 -11.32
N VAL A 73 -0.97 3.12 -11.78
CA VAL A 73 -0.15 1.96 -11.40
C VAL A 73 0.23 2.02 -9.92
N VAL A 74 0.58 3.21 -9.42
CA VAL A 74 0.86 3.42 -7.99
C VAL A 74 -0.39 3.17 -7.16
N ASP A 75 -1.55 3.67 -7.58
CA ASP A 75 -2.83 3.40 -6.89
C ASP A 75 -3.14 1.90 -6.86
N TYR A 76 -2.99 1.22 -7.98
CA TYR A 76 -3.18 -0.22 -8.08
C TYR A 76 -2.23 -1.01 -7.16
N GLY A 77 -0.94 -0.64 -7.13
CA GLY A 77 0.05 -1.27 -6.26
C GLY A 77 -0.20 -1.01 -4.78
N LEU A 78 -0.58 0.22 -4.42
CA LEU A 78 -0.93 0.59 -3.06
C LEU A 78 -2.22 -0.11 -2.57
N ASP A 79 -3.26 -0.17 -3.40
CA ASP A 79 -4.50 -0.85 -3.06
C ASP A 79 -4.25 -2.33 -2.79
N ARG A 80 -3.45 -2.98 -3.64
CA ARG A 80 -3.02 -4.36 -3.45
C ARG A 80 -2.22 -4.53 -2.15
N LEU A 81 -1.23 -3.67 -1.91
CA LEU A 81 -0.40 -3.70 -0.72
C LEU A 81 -1.24 -3.50 0.55
N LEU A 82 -2.12 -2.50 0.57
CA LEU A 82 -3.00 -2.21 1.70
C LEU A 82 -3.98 -3.35 1.95
N THR A 83 -4.56 -3.94 0.91
CA THR A 83 -5.47 -5.09 1.03
C THR A 83 -4.77 -6.29 1.68
N GLU A 84 -3.54 -6.59 1.27
CA GLU A 84 -2.77 -7.70 1.82
C GLU A 84 -2.26 -7.43 3.25
N ILE A 85 -1.86 -6.17 3.56
CA ILE A 85 -1.37 -5.80 4.90
C ILE A 85 -2.53 -5.62 5.88
N ALA A 86 -3.62 -5.01 5.43
CA ALA A 86 -4.73 -4.64 6.30
C ALA A 86 -5.31 -5.87 7.01
N GLY A 87 -5.53 -6.99 6.29
CA GLY A 87 -6.19 -8.14 6.89
C GLY A 87 -7.34 -7.68 7.79
N ASP A 88 -7.41 -8.23 9.00
CA ASP A 88 -8.39 -7.84 10.02
C ASP A 88 -8.02 -6.54 10.79
N VAL A 89 -6.85 -5.92 10.49
CA VAL A 89 -6.28 -4.80 11.26
C VAL A 89 -7.11 -3.51 11.17
N PHE A 90 -7.74 -3.28 10.02
CA PHE A 90 -8.51 -2.07 9.75
C PHE A 90 -10.03 -2.30 9.73
N GLU A 91 -10.50 -3.45 10.23
CA GLU A 91 -11.93 -3.68 10.41
C GLU A 91 -12.50 -2.64 11.37
N PRO A 92 -13.58 -1.91 11.01
CA PRO A 92 -14.20 -0.91 11.87
C PRO A 92 -14.67 -1.47 13.23
N ALA A 93 -15.02 -2.76 13.27
CA ALA A 93 -15.39 -3.46 14.49
C ALA A 93 -14.22 -3.64 15.48
N ALA A 94 -12.97 -3.68 15.00
CA ALA A 94 -11.78 -3.70 15.85
C ALA A 94 -11.55 -2.36 16.58
N LEU A 95 -12.24 -1.29 16.17
CA LEU A 95 -12.13 0.05 16.74
C LEU A 95 -13.01 0.27 17.98
N ASP A 96 -13.95 -0.63 18.27
CA ASP A 96 -14.99 -0.41 19.30
C ASP A 96 -14.67 -1.06 20.66
N HIS A 97 -13.55 -1.79 20.81
CA HIS A 97 -13.14 -2.36 22.10
C HIS A 97 -11.82 -1.77 22.61
N GLU A 98 -11.59 -1.88 23.92
CA GLU A 98 -10.33 -1.48 24.53
C GLU A 98 -9.20 -2.39 24.04
N ILE A 99 -8.19 -1.80 23.38
CA ILE A 99 -7.04 -2.52 22.85
C ILE A 99 -6.00 -2.68 23.95
N THR A 100 -5.56 -3.91 24.19
CA THR A 100 -4.43 -4.20 25.08
C THR A 100 -3.09 -3.99 24.36
N VAL A 101 -2.00 -3.79 25.14
CA VAL A 101 -0.64 -3.72 24.56
C VAL A 101 -0.32 -4.99 23.78
N ASP A 102 -0.74 -6.16 24.26
CA ASP A 102 -0.48 -7.44 23.60
C ASP A 102 -1.23 -7.56 22.27
N GLU A 103 -2.43 -7.01 22.13
CA GLU A 103 -3.17 -6.95 20.87
C GLU A 103 -2.52 -5.99 19.88
N LEU A 104 -2.11 -4.81 20.31
CA LEU A 104 -1.36 -3.87 19.48
C LEU A 104 -0.10 -4.53 18.91
N ILE A 105 0.68 -5.17 19.75
CA ILE A 105 1.94 -5.84 19.37
C ILE A 105 1.68 -7.02 18.44
N ARG A 106 0.65 -7.83 18.68
CA ARG A 106 0.25 -8.92 17.76
C ARG A 106 -0.16 -8.37 16.40
N THR A 107 -0.93 -7.32 16.37
CA THR A 107 -1.38 -6.63 15.15
C THR A 107 -0.19 -6.11 14.34
N TRP A 108 0.74 -5.41 15.00
CA TRP A 108 1.98 -4.94 14.37
C TRP A 108 2.84 -6.11 13.85
N SER A 109 3.05 -7.15 14.66
CA SER A 109 3.81 -8.33 14.26
C SER A 109 3.21 -9.01 13.02
N GLY A 110 1.89 -9.16 12.99
CA GLY A 110 1.17 -9.69 11.83
C GLY A 110 1.32 -8.83 10.58
N ALA A 111 1.30 -7.50 10.72
CA ALA A 111 1.54 -6.58 9.60
C ALA A 111 2.98 -6.73 9.07
N VAL A 112 3.98 -6.83 9.95
CA VAL A 112 5.38 -7.09 9.57
C VAL A 112 5.50 -8.41 8.80
N GLU A 113 4.86 -9.48 9.27
CA GLU A 113 4.90 -10.78 8.61
C GLU A 113 4.27 -10.73 7.22
N ARG A 114 3.13 -10.07 7.06
CA ARG A 114 2.48 -9.90 5.76
C ARG A 114 3.34 -9.08 4.79
N MET A 115 3.96 -7.98 5.26
CA MET A 115 4.88 -7.20 4.43
C MET A 115 6.10 -8.01 3.98
N CYS A 116 6.67 -8.84 4.86
CA CYS A 116 7.75 -9.75 4.48
C CYS A 116 7.28 -10.81 3.48
N HIS A 117 6.06 -11.33 3.64
CA HIS A 117 5.48 -12.26 2.67
C HIS A 117 5.30 -11.63 1.29
N ILE A 118 4.86 -10.36 1.23
CA ILE A 118 4.79 -9.61 -0.04
C ILE A 118 6.19 -9.45 -0.62
N ALA A 119 7.20 -9.12 0.20
CA ALA A 119 8.58 -9.00 -0.25
C ALA A 119 9.17 -10.33 -0.80
N GLU A 120 8.68 -11.48 -0.31
CA GLU A 120 9.02 -12.80 -0.84
C GLU A 120 8.28 -13.12 -2.16
N SER A 121 6.99 -12.82 -2.22
CA SER A 121 6.11 -13.17 -3.35
C SER A 121 6.21 -12.18 -4.52
N ASP A 122 6.44 -10.91 -4.23
CA ASP A 122 6.57 -9.82 -5.22
C ASP A 122 7.69 -8.85 -4.79
N PRO A 123 8.97 -9.28 -4.83
CA PRO A 123 10.09 -8.44 -4.43
C PRO A 123 10.22 -7.16 -5.27
N ALA A 124 9.78 -7.21 -6.53
CA ALA A 124 9.82 -6.06 -7.42
C ALA A 124 8.85 -4.95 -6.99
N LEU A 125 7.66 -5.30 -6.52
CA LEU A 125 6.72 -4.34 -5.90
C LEU A 125 7.36 -3.65 -4.71
N MET A 126 7.93 -4.41 -3.78
CA MET A 126 8.54 -3.85 -2.58
C MET A 126 9.76 -2.98 -2.89
N GLN A 127 10.60 -3.38 -3.85
CA GLN A 127 11.73 -2.57 -4.32
C GLN A 127 11.26 -1.26 -4.96
N ALA A 128 10.24 -1.31 -5.82
CA ALA A 128 9.67 -0.12 -6.43
C ALA A 128 9.13 0.84 -5.36
N MET A 129 8.33 0.35 -4.41
CA MET A 129 7.73 1.16 -3.34
C MET A 129 8.77 1.80 -2.43
N LEU A 130 9.81 1.07 -2.04
CA LEU A 130 10.80 1.55 -1.06
C LEU A 130 11.88 2.42 -1.68
N PHE A 131 12.26 2.19 -2.95
CA PHE A 131 13.47 2.79 -3.51
C PHE A 131 13.29 3.55 -4.83
N GLU A 132 12.37 3.10 -5.70
CA GLU A 132 12.26 3.68 -7.05
C GLU A 132 11.24 4.82 -7.09
N LEU A 133 10.04 4.61 -6.55
CA LEU A 133 8.96 5.58 -6.63
C LEU A 133 9.27 6.90 -5.91
N PRO A 134 9.87 6.92 -4.70
CA PRO A 134 10.22 8.17 -4.04
C PRO A 134 11.22 9.04 -4.82
N GLY A 135 12.00 8.44 -5.72
CA GLY A 135 13.01 9.12 -6.54
C GLY A 135 12.55 9.60 -7.91
N ILE A 136 11.29 9.35 -8.31
CA ILE A 136 10.80 9.69 -9.64
C ILE A 136 10.49 11.19 -9.74
N ASP A 137 9.67 11.71 -8.84
CA ASP A 137 9.35 13.14 -8.72
C ASP A 137 8.81 13.50 -7.33
N ASP A 138 8.75 14.81 -7.04
CA ASP A 138 8.32 15.34 -5.75
C ASP A 138 6.84 15.02 -5.43
N GLU A 139 5.99 14.88 -6.43
CA GLU A 139 4.58 14.55 -6.26
C GLU A 139 4.41 13.13 -5.72
N LEU A 140 5.08 12.15 -6.32
CA LEU A 140 5.09 10.76 -5.85
C LEU A 140 5.73 10.63 -4.47
N ASN A 141 6.86 11.33 -4.25
CA ASN A 141 7.50 11.34 -2.94
C ASN A 141 6.54 11.85 -1.86
N THR A 142 5.87 12.99 -2.10
CA THR A 142 4.88 13.57 -1.18
C THR A 142 3.73 12.61 -0.91
N ARG A 143 3.26 11.92 -1.94
CA ARG A 143 2.16 10.96 -1.85
C ARG A 143 2.52 9.73 -1.00
N ILE A 144 3.72 9.17 -1.20
CA ILE A 144 4.21 8.02 -0.42
C ILE A 144 4.43 8.40 1.06
N LEU A 145 5.04 9.57 1.31
CA LEU A 145 5.21 10.09 2.66
C LEU A 145 3.86 10.37 3.33
N GLY A 146 2.89 10.90 2.57
CA GLY A 146 1.52 11.13 3.05
C GLY A 146 0.82 9.85 3.48
N LEU A 147 1.02 8.74 2.75
CA LEU A 147 0.49 7.43 3.14
C LEU A 147 1.07 6.98 4.49
N GLY A 148 2.38 7.13 4.70
CA GLY A 148 3.02 6.86 5.99
C GLY A 148 2.38 7.66 7.13
N GLY A 149 2.10 8.95 6.88
CA GLY A 149 1.39 9.82 7.84
C GLY A 149 -0.03 9.33 8.18
N ILE A 150 -0.79 8.86 7.20
CA ILE A 150 -2.13 8.29 7.41
C ILE A 150 -2.06 7.02 8.26
N LEU A 151 -1.11 6.14 7.98
CA LEU A 151 -0.90 4.91 8.75
C LEU A 151 -0.49 5.22 10.19
N ALA A 152 0.48 6.15 10.39
CA ALA A 152 0.90 6.59 11.71
C ALA A 152 -0.26 7.21 12.52
N ALA A 153 -1.06 8.08 11.90
CA ALA A 153 -2.22 8.69 12.53
C ALA A 153 -3.32 7.65 12.86
N THR A 154 -3.41 6.56 12.13
CA THR A 154 -4.32 5.45 12.46
C THR A 154 -3.84 4.74 13.72
N VAL A 155 -2.56 4.41 13.80
CA VAL A 155 -1.96 3.82 15.02
C VAL A 155 -2.08 4.77 16.21
N ASP A 156 -1.81 6.07 16.03
CA ASP A 156 -1.96 7.09 17.07
C ASP A 156 -3.36 7.11 17.71
N ARG A 157 -4.41 7.02 16.89
CA ARG A 157 -5.79 6.96 17.41
C ARG A 157 -6.06 5.74 18.29
N PHE A 158 -5.48 4.59 17.96
CA PHE A 158 -5.57 3.38 18.79
C PHE A 158 -4.82 3.56 20.11
N LEU A 159 -3.58 4.05 20.03
CA LEU A 159 -2.74 4.27 21.19
C LEU A 159 -3.34 5.30 22.15
N SER A 160 -3.89 6.41 21.64
CA SER A 160 -4.51 7.44 22.46
C SER A 160 -5.68 6.88 23.29
N ARG A 161 -6.52 6.01 22.72
CA ARG A 161 -7.58 5.33 23.48
C ARG A 161 -7.04 4.41 24.58
N ALA A 162 -5.96 3.69 24.28
CA ALA A 162 -5.32 2.80 25.24
C ALA A 162 -4.62 3.58 26.37
N VAL A 163 -4.17 4.81 26.12
CA VAL A 163 -3.71 5.76 27.16
C VAL A 163 -4.90 6.22 27.99
N ASP A 164 -6.01 6.65 27.37
CA ASP A 164 -7.20 7.12 28.07
C ASP A 164 -7.82 6.05 28.99
N SER A 165 -7.69 4.77 28.63
CA SER A 165 -8.13 3.62 29.45
C SER A 165 -7.09 3.14 30.47
N GLY A 166 -5.89 3.76 30.53
CA GLY A 166 -4.83 3.39 31.48
C GLY A 166 -4.07 2.10 31.13
N VAL A 167 -4.28 1.52 29.95
CA VAL A 167 -3.59 0.32 29.46
C VAL A 167 -2.15 0.65 29.05
N ILE A 168 -1.95 1.80 28.43
CA ILE A 168 -0.65 2.34 28.03
C ILE A 168 -0.29 3.50 28.95
N ARG A 169 1.00 3.66 29.24
CA ARG A 169 1.53 4.79 30.01
C ARG A 169 1.21 6.13 29.32
N ASP A 170 0.94 7.16 30.09
CA ASP A 170 0.49 8.49 29.62
C ASP A 170 1.64 9.47 29.33
N ASP A 171 2.89 9.09 29.65
CA ASP A 171 4.09 9.92 29.46
C ASP A 171 4.78 9.69 28.11
N VAL A 172 4.15 8.95 27.17
CA VAL A 172 4.62 8.75 25.80
C VAL A 172 3.77 9.54 24.80
N ASN A 173 4.42 10.08 23.78
CA ASN A 173 3.71 10.65 22.63
C ASN A 173 3.23 9.54 21.69
N THR A 174 1.93 9.34 21.59
CA THR A 174 1.31 8.25 20.80
C THR A 174 1.55 8.39 19.31
N GLY A 175 1.61 9.62 18.79
CA GLY A 175 1.97 9.88 17.39
C GLY A 175 3.41 9.47 17.05
N ASP A 176 4.35 9.76 17.95
CA ASP A 176 5.75 9.32 17.78
C ASP A 176 5.86 7.78 17.86
N VAL A 177 5.12 7.13 18.75
CA VAL A 177 5.06 5.66 18.81
C VAL A 177 4.50 5.09 17.50
N GLY A 178 3.48 5.71 16.91
CA GLY A 178 2.95 5.33 15.59
C GLY A 178 4.04 5.35 14.51
N TRP A 179 4.82 6.41 14.45
CA TRP A 179 5.96 6.50 13.51
C TRP A 179 7.06 5.49 13.82
N MET A 180 7.37 5.24 15.10
CA MET A 180 8.34 4.22 15.49
C MET A 180 7.90 2.82 15.06
N LEU A 181 6.64 2.45 15.23
CA LEU A 181 6.10 1.17 14.79
C LEU A 181 6.19 1.01 13.27
N LEU A 182 5.88 2.05 12.50
CA LEU A 182 6.05 2.04 11.05
C LEU A 182 7.53 1.89 10.66
N ALA A 183 8.44 2.63 11.28
CA ALA A 183 9.87 2.55 11.01
C ALA A 183 10.42 1.14 11.31
N LEU A 184 9.94 0.49 12.36
CA LEU A 184 10.34 -0.87 12.72
C LEU A 184 9.81 -1.96 11.77
N THR A 185 8.89 -1.64 10.84
CA THR A 185 8.48 -2.59 9.79
C THR A 185 9.50 -2.70 8.67
N ILE A 186 10.32 -1.68 8.43
CA ILE A 186 11.23 -1.61 7.28
C ILE A 186 12.41 -2.60 7.39
N PRO A 187 13.15 -2.72 8.52
CA PRO A 187 14.32 -3.59 8.59
C PRO A 187 14.07 -5.08 8.28
N PRO A 188 12.99 -5.74 8.74
CA PRO A 188 12.73 -7.12 8.37
C PRO A 188 12.38 -7.28 6.89
N VAL A 189 11.64 -6.34 6.30
CA VAL A 189 11.34 -6.31 4.86
C VAL A 189 12.64 -6.18 4.05
N MET A 190 13.53 -5.26 4.44
CA MET A 190 14.83 -5.08 3.80
C MET A 190 15.69 -6.36 3.85
N ARG A 191 15.73 -7.05 5.00
CA ARG A 191 16.43 -8.32 5.14
C ARG A 191 15.83 -9.41 4.25
N THR A 192 14.51 -9.47 4.16
CA THR A 192 13.81 -10.41 3.26
C THR A 192 14.19 -10.18 1.81
N LEU A 193 14.21 -8.94 1.34
CA LEU A 193 14.67 -8.57 -0.01
C LEU A 193 16.15 -8.94 -0.27
N GLN A 194 16.96 -9.06 0.79
CA GLN A 194 18.37 -9.47 0.73
C GLN A 194 18.55 -10.99 0.87
N GLY A 195 17.45 -11.78 0.90
CA GLY A 195 17.49 -13.24 1.04
C GLY A 195 17.41 -13.74 2.47
N GLY A 196 17.12 -12.87 3.44
CA GLY A 196 16.84 -13.27 4.83
C GLY A 196 15.55 -14.09 4.93
N GLY A 197 15.60 -15.18 5.69
CA GLY A 197 14.48 -16.12 5.83
C GLY A 197 13.63 -15.90 7.08
N GLU A 198 12.67 -16.81 7.29
CA GLU A 198 11.71 -16.80 8.40
C GLU A 198 12.39 -16.72 9.78
N THR A 199 13.53 -17.40 9.98
CA THR A 199 14.26 -17.38 11.26
C THR A 199 14.76 -15.98 11.62
N ASP A 200 15.29 -15.23 10.64
CA ASP A 200 15.77 -13.86 10.85
C ASP A 200 14.60 -12.90 11.12
N ARG A 201 13.51 -13.07 10.41
CA ARG A 201 12.26 -12.31 10.59
C ARG A 201 11.70 -12.53 11.98
N ARG A 202 11.52 -13.79 12.40
CA ARG A 202 10.99 -14.15 13.71
C ARG A 202 11.86 -13.59 14.84
N ARG A 203 13.18 -13.78 14.77
CA ARG A 203 14.11 -13.20 15.75
C ARG A 203 13.98 -11.69 15.87
N TYR A 204 13.80 -10.98 14.74
CA TYR A 204 13.62 -9.54 14.75
C TYR A 204 12.31 -9.14 15.45
N ILE A 205 11.20 -9.78 15.09
CA ILE A 205 9.89 -9.54 15.70
C ILE A 205 9.95 -9.81 17.21
N ASP A 206 10.47 -10.95 17.63
CA ASP A 206 10.60 -11.31 19.06
C ASP A 206 11.42 -10.26 19.83
N THR A 207 12.51 -9.77 19.22
CA THR A 207 13.34 -8.72 19.83
C THR A 207 12.57 -7.42 19.96
N ALA A 208 11.86 -6.99 18.92
CA ALA A 208 11.06 -5.77 18.94
C ALA A 208 9.93 -5.88 19.99
N VAL A 209 9.24 -7.01 20.05
CA VAL A 209 8.21 -7.31 21.06
C VAL A 209 8.76 -7.20 22.47
N ALA A 210 9.91 -7.82 22.73
CA ALA A 210 10.55 -7.80 24.04
C ALA A 210 10.93 -6.37 24.52
N VAL A 211 11.23 -5.49 23.58
CA VAL A 211 11.58 -4.08 23.86
C VAL A 211 10.32 -3.20 23.99
N LEU A 212 9.38 -3.35 23.05
CA LEU A 212 8.20 -2.47 22.96
C LEU A 212 7.17 -2.75 24.06
N THR A 213 6.91 -4.02 24.37
CA THR A 213 5.86 -4.39 25.33
C THR A 213 6.08 -3.77 26.70
N PRO A 214 7.27 -3.91 27.36
CA PRO A 214 7.51 -3.25 28.63
C PRO A 214 7.55 -1.72 28.54
N GLY A 215 7.99 -1.17 27.41
CA GLY A 215 8.06 0.28 27.18
C GLY A 215 6.70 0.95 27.05
N LEU A 216 5.66 0.23 26.68
CA LEU A 216 4.31 0.75 26.46
C LEU A 216 3.38 0.51 27.66
N ARG A 217 3.62 -0.52 28.49
CA ARG A 217 2.74 -0.84 29.60
C ARG A 217 2.74 0.23 30.66
N SER A 218 1.57 0.55 31.21
CA SER A 218 1.44 1.39 32.40
C SER A 218 2.16 0.75 33.59
N LEU A 219 2.84 1.57 34.39
CA LEU A 219 3.56 1.12 35.59
C LEU A 219 2.61 0.67 36.69
N GLU A 220 1.37 1.13 36.66
CA GLU A 220 0.35 0.76 37.66
C GLU A 220 -0.30 -0.61 37.41
N ALA A 221 -0.19 -1.17 36.21
CA ALA A 221 -0.74 -2.48 35.87
C ALA A 221 0.09 -3.66 36.43
N ASN A 222 1.20 -3.38 37.13
CA ASN A 222 2.12 -4.38 37.70
C ASN A 222 2.09 -4.47 39.24
N SER A 223 1.06 -3.88 39.90
CA SER A 223 0.92 -3.89 41.37
C SER A 223 -0.15 -4.84 41.85
#